data_7dd2375320afaae3ed4dc656bc0fe8c1
#
_entry.id   7dd2375320afaae3ed4dc656bc0fe8c1
#
_cell.length_a   1.000
_cell.length_b   1.000
_cell.length_c   1.000
_cell.angle_alpha   90.00
_cell.angle_beta   90.00
_cell.angle_gamma   90.00
#
_symmetry.space_group_name_H-M   'P 1'
#
loop_
_entity.id
_entity.type
_entity.pdbx_description
1 polymer ?
#
loop_
_entity_poly.entity_id
_entity_poly.type
_entity_poly.pdbx_seq_one_letter_code
_entity_poly.pdbx_strand_id
1 'polypeptide(L)'
;MESPTRVVIADGRARVRFGLRTLLDQASDVKVVGEVEEAGDLIEKIQTCCADLVLLDWGLPGLENAALIEALRGSCPEVGLIVLSGHPEDRQAALQAGADAFVNKTESPVYLLSVIDQCCQRKTYKIDKGEN
;
A
#
# COMPACT_ATOMS: atom_id res chain seq x y z
N MET A 1 -13.18 -19.70 -5.65
CA MET A 1 -12.52 -18.67 -6.44
C MET A 1 -12.23 -17.47 -5.57
N GLU A 2 -10.99 -17.05 -5.56
CA GLU A 2 -10.60 -15.95 -4.66
C GLU A 2 -10.85 -14.60 -5.32
N SER A 3 -11.29 -13.65 -4.50
CA SER A 3 -11.45 -12.29 -4.95
C SER A 3 -10.07 -11.65 -5.16
N PRO A 4 -9.95 -10.72 -6.12
CA PRO A 4 -8.68 -10.01 -6.27
C PRO A 4 -8.37 -9.16 -5.04
N THR A 5 -7.08 -8.92 -4.81
CA THR A 5 -6.63 -8.00 -3.78
C THR A 5 -7.02 -6.59 -4.18
N ARG A 6 -7.69 -5.90 -3.29
CA ARG A 6 -8.20 -4.55 -3.56
C ARG A 6 -7.16 -3.52 -3.08
N VAL A 7 -6.69 -2.70 -4.00
CA VAL A 7 -5.57 -1.80 -3.75
C VAL A 7 -5.97 -0.34 -3.88
N VAL A 8 -5.55 0.47 -2.91
CA VAL A 8 -5.63 1.93 -2.99
C VAL A 8 -4.23 2.47 -3.25
N ILE A 9 -4.11 3.38 -4.21
CA ILE A 9 -2.85 4.05 -4.53
C ILE A 9 -2.87 5.45 -3.95
N ALA A 10 -1.91 5.76 -3.09
CA ALA A 10 -1.81 7.06 -2.42
C ALA A 10 -0.52 7.75 -2.81
N ASP A 11 -0.61 8.71 -3.71
CA ASP A 11 0.52 9.50 -4.20
C ASP A 11 -0.01 10.83 -4.69
N GLY A 12 0.67 11.90 -4.35
CA GLY A 12 0.23 13.25 -4.74
C GLY A 12 0.35 13.55 -6.23
N ARG A 13 1.07 12.73 -6.98
CA ARG A 13 1.35 12.99 -8.39
C ARG A 13 0.50 12.10 -9.29
N ALA A 14 -0.33 12.73 -10.11
CA ALA A 14 -1.22 12.00 -10.99
C ALA A 14 -0.48 11.07 -11.95
N ARG A 15 0.69 11.52 -12.42
CA ARG A 15 1.49 10.72 -13.35
C ARG A 15 1.98 9.42 -12.70
N VAL A 16 2.37 9.49 -11.43
CA VAL A 16 2.82 8.31 -10.70
C VAL A 16 1.63 7.36 -10.48
N ARG A 17 0.48 7.90 -10.09
CA ARG A 17 -0.71 7.06 -9.90
C ARG A 17 -1.10 6.35 -11.19
N PHE A 18 -1.03 7.07 -12.31
CA PHE A 18 -1.36 6.48 -13.60
C PHE A 18 -0.40 5.31 -13.93
N GLY A 19 0.89 5.51 -13.71
CA GLY A 19 1.88 4.47 -13.96
C GLY A 19 1.66 3.24 -13.10
N LEU A 20 1.38 3.45 -11.81
CA LEU A 20 1.11 2.34 -10.90
C LEU A 20 -0.17 1.59 -11.28
N ARG A 21 -1.23 2.32 -11.63
CA ARG A 21 -2.46 1.70 -12.06
C ARG A 21 -2.23 0.85 -13.31
N THR A 22 -1.51 1.39 -14.28
CA THR A 22 -1.20 0.66 -15.51
C THR A 22 -0.44 -0.63 -15.20
N LEU A 23 0.53 -0.54 -14.29
CA LEU A 23 1.30 -1.72 -13.89
C LEU A 23 0.40 -2.77 -13.22
N LEU A 24 -0.42 -2.34 -12.28
CA LEU A 24 -1.26 -3.28 -11.54
C LEU A 24 -2.37 -3.89 -12.40
N ASP A 25 -2.82 -3.17 -13.43
CA ASP A 25 -3.82 -3.72 -14.36
C ASP A 25 -3.30 -4.94 -15.09
N GLN A 26 -1.99 -5.15 -15.13
CA GLN A 26 -1.40 -6.32 -15.77
C GLN A 26 -1.47 -7.56 -14.87
N ALA A 27 -1.74 -7.39 -13.60
CA ALA A 27 -1.82 -8.50 -12.65
C ALA A 27 -3.27 -8.90 -12.44
N SER A 28 -3.61 -10.14 -12.75
CA SER A 28 -5.00 -10.60 -12.75
C SER A 28 -5.58 -10.74 -11.35
N ASP A 29 -4.73 -10.84 -10.33
CA ASP A 29 -5.16 -11.05 -8.95
C ASP A 29 -5.17 -9.77 -8.12
N VAL A 30 -5.02 -8.61 -8.78
CA VAL A 30 -4.98 -7.31 -8.12
C VAL A 30 -5.95 -6.37 -8.82
N LYS A 31 -6.68 -5.59 -8.02
CA LYS A 31 -7.62 -4.60 -8.58
C LYS A 31 -7.41 -3.26 -7.88
N VAL A 32 -7.15 -2.20 -8.65
CA VAL A 32 -7.07 -0.86 -8.10
C VAL A 32 -8.50 -0.35 -7.86
N VAL A 33 -8.84 -0.09 -6.61
CA VAL A 33 -10.20 0.32 -6.25
C VAL A 33 -10.30 1.78 -5.87
N GLY A 34 -9.18 2.48 -5.72
CA GLY A 34 -9.22 3.90 -5.42
C GLY A 34 -7.85 4.55 -5.50
N GLU A 35 -7.86 5.88 -5.60
CA GLU A 35 -6.66 6.69 -5.63
C GLU A 35 -6.83 7.86 -4.70
N VAL A 36 -5.74 8.26 -4.05
CA VAL A 36 -5.73 9.35 -3.08
C VAL A 36 -4.52 10.23 -3.37
N GLU A 37 -4.71 11.54 -3.35
CA GLU A 37 -3.59 12.47 -3.58
C GLU A 37 -3.19 13.24 -2.33
N GLU A 38 -3.94 13.12 -1.24
CA GLU A 38 -3.63 13.79 0.03
C GLU A 38 -3.89 12.86 1.19
N ALA A 39 -3.10 13.02 2.26
CA ALA A 39 -3.18 12.18 3.45
C ALA A 39 -4.57 12.21 4.11
N GLY A 40 -5.23 13.37 4.09
CA GLY A 40 -6.52 13.52 4.75
C GLY A 40 -7.62 12.64 4.20
N ASP A 41 -7.48 12.17 2.96
CA ASP A 41 -8.50 11.35 2.32
C ASP A 41 -8.22 9.85 2.40
N LEU A 42 -7.07 9.47 2.93
CA LEU A 42 -6.61 8.07 2.81
C LEU A 42 -7.45 7.08 3.61
N ILE A 43 -7.66 7.35 4.89
CA ILE A 43 -8.36 6.39 5.76
C ILE A 43 -9.80 6.18 5.28
N GLU A 44 -10.48 7.27 4.93
CA GLU A 44 -11.85 7.18 4.43
C GLU A 44 -11.89 6.36 3.13
N LYS A 45 -10.92 6.57 2.24
CA LYS A 45 -10.88 5.84 0.98
C LYS A 45 -10.67 4.35 1.22
N ILE A 46 -9.78 3.99 2.14
CA ILE A 46 -9.54 2.60 2.49
C ILE A 46 -10.83 1.94 2.98
N GLN A 47 -11.54 2.62 3.86
CA GLN A 47 -12.75 2.06 4.45
C GLN A 47 -13.89 1.98 3.44
N THR A 48 -14.08 3.05 2.67
CA THR A 48 -15.17 3.11 1.68
C THR A 48 -14.98 2.07 0.58
N CYS A 49 -13.75 1.88 0.13
CA CYS A 49 -13.45 0.93 -0.95
C CYS A 49 -13.15 -0.47 -0.45
N CYS A 50 -13.14 -0.69 0.85
CA CYS A 50 -12.79 -1.99 1.45
C CYS A 50 -11.44 -2.47 0.92
N ALA A 51 -10.43 -1.61 1.00
CA ALA A 51 -9.11 -1.93 0.47
C ALA A 51 -8.40 -2.96 1.33
N ASP A 52 -7.69 -3.86 0.68
CA ASP A 52 -6.85 -4.86 1.34
C ASP A 52 -5.42 -4.39 1.47
N LEU A 53 -5.00 -3.50 0.60
CA LEU A 53 -3.60 -3.08 0.49
C LEU A 53 -3.52 -1.63 0.05
N VAL A 54 -2.57 -0.90 0.60
CA VAL A 54 -2.27 0.48 0.20
C VAL A 54 -0.85 0.56 -0.32
N LEU A 55 -0.68 1.21 -1.46
CA LEU A 55 0.63 1.63 -1.95
C LEU A 55 0.76 3.10 -1.59
N LEU A 56 1.62 3.40 -0.63
CA LEU A 56 1.73 4.74 -0.06
C LEU A 56 3.06 5.38 -0.41
N ASP A 57 3.01 6.51 -1.12
CA ASP A 57 4.19 7.32 -1.36
C ASP A 57 4.63 7.98 -0.06
N TRP A 58 5.92 7.86 0.28
CA TRP A 58 6.47 8.43 1.52
C TRP A 58 6.33 9.96 1.57
N GLY A 59 6.19 10.60 0.43
CA GLY A 59 6.01 12.04 0.35
C GLY A 59 4.57 12.49 0.15
N LEU A 60 3.58 11.69 0.52
CA LEU A 60 2.18 12.07 0.33
C LEU A 60 1.87 13.37 1.07
N PRO A 61 1.31 14.38 0.38
CA PRO A 61 1.04 15.66 1.02
C PRO A 61 -0.03 15.57 2.11
N GLY A 62 0.06 16.46 3.07
CA GLY A 62 -0.99 16.69 4.04
C GLY A 62 -0.61 16.38 5.47
N LEU A 63 -0.06 15.21 5.74
CA LEU A 63 0.30 14.81 7.10
C LEU A 63 1.69 14.18 7.07
N GLU A 64 2.43 14.35 8.16
CA GLU A 64 3.74 13.74 8.28
C GLU A 64 3.58 12.22 8.21
N ASN A 65 4.49 11.57 7.49
CA ASN A 65 4.32 10.17 7.10
C ASN A 65 4.18 9.18 8.26
N ALA A 66 4.99 9.33 9.30
CA ALA A 66 4.91 8.42 10.45
C ALA A 66 3.58 8.59 11.17
N ALA A 67 3.12 9.83 11.31
CA ALA A 67 1.83 10.11 11.95
C ALA A 67 0.69 9.53 11.13
N LEU A 68 0.79 9.61 9.80
CA LEU A 68 -0.23 9.04 8.92
C LEU A 68 -0.31 7.52 9.09
N ILE A 69 0.84 6.85 9.13
CA ILE A 69 0.86 5.40 9.28
C ILE A 69 0.29 5.00 10.65
N GLU A 70 0.63 5.73 11.70
CA GLU A 70 0.08 5.46 13.03
C GLU A 70 -1.45 5.60 13.04
N ALA A 71 -1.97 6.67 12.43
CA ALA A 71 -3.41 6.87 12.33
C ALA A 71 -4.07 5.76 11.52
N LEU A 72 -3.45 5.36 10.43
CA LEU A 72 -3.94 4.30 9.58
C LEU A 72 -4.02 2.98 10.33
N ARG A 73 -2.97 2.65 11.09
CA ARG A 73 -2.96 1.41 11.88
C ARG A 73 -4.01 1.42 12.99
N GLY A 74 -4.32 2.58 13.53
CA GLY A 74 -5.39 2.69 14.53
C GLY A 74 -6.78 2.46 13.94
N SER A 75 -6.99 2.91 12.71
CA SER A 75 -8.30 2.84 12.07
C SER A 75 -8.48 1.61 11.19
N CYS A 76 -7.39 1.14 10.59
CA CYS A 76 -7.42 0.03 9.62
C CYS A 76 -6.27 -0.94 9.93
N PRO A 77 -6.32 -1.63 11.09
CA PRO A 77 -5.17 -2.43 11.53
C PRO A 77 -4.82 -3.60 10.61
N GLU A 78 -5.79 -4.08 9.85
CA GLU A 78 -5.58 -5.27 9.01
C GLU A 78 -5.12 -4.96 7.60
N VAL A 79 -5.15 -3.68 7.19
CA VAL A 79 -4.78 -3.34 5.81
C VAL A 79 -3.28 -3.54 5.60
N GLY A 80 -2.91 -4.10 4.45
CA GLY A 80 -1.50 -4.20 4.07
C GLY A 80 -1.00 -2.84 3.65
N LEU A 81 0.27 -2.56 3.96
CA LEU A 81 0.84 -1.24 3.67
C LEU A 81 2.23 -1.41 3.09
N ILE A 82 2.39 -1.00 1.83
CA ILE A 82 3.68 -0.93 1.17
C ILE A 82 4.03 0.54 0.96
N VAL A 83 5.14 0.98 1.53
CA VAL A 83 5.63 2.34 1.36
C VAL A 83 6.57 2.39 0.16
N LEU A 84 6.37 3.39 -0.69
CA LEU A 84 7.23 3.65 -1.85
C LEU A 84 7.98 4.95 -1.63
N SER A 85 9.28 4.95 -1.92
CA SER A 85 10.10 6.16 -1.81
C SER A 85 11.25 6.09 -2.80
N GLY A 86 11.69 7.26 -3.28
CA GLY A 86 12.89 7.35 -4.09
C GLY A 86 14.17 7.37 -3.27
N HIS A 87 14.06 7.34 -1.94
CA HIS A 87 15.20 7.46 -1.04
C HIS A 87 15.32 6.22 -0.17
N PRO A 88 16.35 5.37 -0.39
CA PRO A 88 16.46 4.13 0.39
C PRO A 88 16.64 4.35 1.88
N GLU A 89 17.11 5.52 2.29
CA GLU A 89 17.27 5.84 3.71
C GLU A 89 15.92 5.96 4.45
N ASP A 90 14.82 6.09 3.75
CA ASP A 90 13.49 6.15 4.37
C ASP A 90 12.98 4.79 4.84
N ARG A 91 13.65 3.71 4.44
CA ARG A 91 13.20 2.34 4.71
C ARG A 91 12.99 2.06 6.20
N GLN A 92 13.97 2.40 7.01
CA GLN A 92 13.89 2.10 8.43
C GLN A 92 12.74 2.84 9.10
N ALA A 93 12.58 4.12 8.78
CA ALA A 93 11.50 4.92 9.35
C ALA A 93 10.13 4.39 8.96
N ALA A 94 9.98 3.98 7.69
CA ALA A 94 8.71 3.45 7.21
C ALA A 94 8.35 2.15 7.92
N LEU A 95 9.29 1.23 8.04
CA LEU A 95 9.04 -0.05 8.69
C LEU A 95 8.78 0.11 10.17
N GLN A 96 9.50 1.00 10.85
CA GLN A 96 9.28 1.26 12.27
C GLN A 96 7.92 1.91 12.52
N ALA A 97 7.44 2.72 11.59
CA ALA A 97 6.14 3.35 11.73
C ALA A 97 4.98 2.36 11.55
N GLY A 98 5.23 1.21 10.94
CA GLY A 98 4.19 0.18 10.79
C GLY A 98 3.95 -0.32 9.38
N ALA A 99 4.81 0.05 8.41
CA ALA A 99 4.67 -0.48 7.05
C ALA A 99 5.03 -1.96 7.03
N ASP A 100 4.33 -2.72 6.21
CA ASP A 100 4.62 -4.14 6.02
C ASP A 100 5.81 -4.35 5.10
N ALA A 101 6.04 -3.43 4.18
CA ALA A 101 7.15 -3.52 3.25
C ALA A 101 7.52 -2.13 2.75
N PHE A 102 8.72 -2.03 2.22
CA PHE A 102 9.24 -0.79 1.63
C PHE A 102 9.82 -1.12 0.26
N VAL A 103 9.48 -0.33 -0.75
CA VAL A 103 10.02 -0.50 -2.10
C VAL A 103 10.60 0.83 -2.55
N ASN A 104 11.86 0.79 -3.00
CA ASN A 104 12.51 1.95 -3.60
C ASN A 104 11.94 2.14 -5.00
N LYS A 105 11.55 3.38 -5.33
CA LYS A 105 10.94 3.69 -6.62
C LYS A 105 11.87 3.44 -7.81
N THR A 106 13.17 3.26 -7.56
CA THR A 106 14.11 2.92 -8.63
C THR A 106 14.16 1.41 -8.92
N GLU A 107 13.50 0.61 -8.08
CA GLU A 107 13.42 -0.84 -8.32
C GLU A 107 12.55 -1.12 -9.54
N SER A 108 12.74 -2.30 -10.14
CA SER A 108 11.97 -2.66 -11.31
C SER A 108 10.49 -2.86 -10.98
N PRO A 109 9.59 -2.64 -11.95
CA PRO A 109 8.17 -2.92 -11.72
C PRO A 109 7.90 -4.36 -11.33
N VAL A 110 8.68 -5.30 -11.84
CA VAL A 110 8.51 -6.71 -11.49
C VAL A 110 8.76 -6.92 -10.01
N TYR A 111 9.74 -6.21 -9.44
CA TYR A 111 10.00 -6.31 -8.02
C TYR A 111 8.81 -5.84 -7.19
N LEU A 112 8.20 -4.72 -7.57
CA LEU A 112 7.02 -4.23 -6.86
C LEU A 112 5.89 -5.25 -6.91
N LEU A 113 5.65 -5.85 -8.06
CA LEU A 113 4.59 -6.86 -8.17
C LEU A 113 4.88 -8.06 -7.29
N SER A 114 6.15 -8.46 -7.16
CA SER A 114 6.50 -9.58 -6.30
C SER A 114 6.29 -9.24 -4.82
N VAL A 115 6.57 -7.99 -4.41
CA VAL A 115 6.34 -7.58 -3.03
C VAL A 115 4.84 -7.55 -2.72
N ILE A 116 4.03 -7.07 -3.66
CA ILE A 116 2.58 -7.09 -3.51
C ILE A 116 2.09 -8.52 -3.29
N ASP A 117 2.57 -9.43 -4.10
CA ASP A 117 2.19 -10.84 -3.99
C ASP A 117 2.58 -11.42 -2.64
N GLN A 118 3.77 -11.11 -2.16
CA GLN A 118 4.23 -11.58 -0.84
C GLN A 118 3.36 -11.03 0.29
N CYS A 119 2.97 -9.77 0.21
CA CYS A 119 2.11 -9.17 1.23
C CYS A 119 0.74 -9.84 1.24
N CYS A 120 0.19 -10.16 0.08
CA CYS A 120 -1.08 -10.85 -0.02
C CYS A 120 -1.01 -12.25 0.57
N GLN A 121 0.06 -12.97 0.25
CA GLN A 121 0.27 -14.31 0.77
C GLN A 121 0.44 -14.32 2.29
N ARG A 122 1.19 -13.36 2.81
CA ARG A 122 1.39 -13.25 4.25
C ARG A 122 0.08 -12.99 4.99
N LYS A 123 -0.78 -12.17 4.41
CA LYS A 123 -2.08 -11.88 5.01
C LYS A 123 -2.92 -13.14 5.08
N THR A 124 -2.97 -13.90 3.99
CA THR A 124 -3.68 -15.16 3.96
C THR A 124 -3.12 -16.13 4.99
N TYR A 125 -1.80 -16.21 5.06
CA TYR A 125 -1.12 -17.10 6.02
C TYR A 125 -1.45 -16.72 7.46
N LYS A 126 -1.48 -15.43 7.77
CA LYS A 126 -1.81 -14.96 9.11
C LYS A 126 -3.24 -15.34 9.51
N ILE A 127 -4.16 -15.23 8.58
CA ILE A 127 -5.54 -15.62 8.82
C ILE A 127 -5.63 -17.10 9.15
N ASP A 128 -4.95 -17.93 8.36
CA ASP A 128 -4.94 -19.38 8.60
C ASP A 128 -4.35 -19.71 9.96
N LYS A 129 -3.27 -19.03 10.33
CA LYS A 129 -2.66 -19.26 11.63
C LYS A 129 -3.56 -18.82 12.78
N GLY A 130 -4.32 -17.76 12.56
CA GLY A 130 -5.20 -17.23 13.57
C GLY A 130 -6.33 -18.18 13.93
N GLU A 131 -6.65 -19.10 13.06
CA GLU A 131 -7.70 -20.09 13.28
C GLU A 131 -7.20 -21.27 14.10
N ASN A 132 -5.92 -21.40 14.24
CA ASN A 132 -5.33 -22.47 15.00
C ASN A 132 -5.09 -22.05 16.45
#